data_b662297d62cd8bce3584ddfc4c990139
#
_entry.id   b662297d62cd8bce3584ddfc4c990139
#
_cell.length_a   1.000
_cell.length_b   1.000
_cell.length_c   1.000
_cell.angle_alpha   90.00
_cell.angle_beta   90.00
_cell.angle_gamma   90.00
#
_symmetry.space_group_name_H-M   'P 1'
#
loop_
_entity.id
_entity.type
_entity.pdbx_description
1 polymer ?
#
loop_
_entity_poly.entity_id
_entity_poly.type
_entity_poly.pdbx_seq_one_letter_code
_entity_poly.pdbx_strand_id
1 'polypeptide(L)'
;MYLDFLVKVPTVKGKITRRKKSNVVYIEYEYDRVYDPSRKYTFPKRVTIGKLSDTDQELMKPNQNFLKYFPDAELPESKNRTSRSSCLRVGTYFVLRKIIEECSLNDILGKYFGSRDMGLFLDLAVYSIIAENNAAQYYPDYTYNHPLFTEKMKQYSDSTVSDFLNSVTDDQSTGFLNTWNESRNYREKIYISYDSTNKNCQAGDIKMVEFGHPKVDMGEPVFNYAVAYDTHNQEPLFYEKYPGSLNDISQLQFMLDKASGYGYKKIGFILDRGYFSCENIQYMDKCGYSCLLYTSPSP
;
A
#
# COMPACT_ATOMS: atom_id res chain seq x y z
N MET A 1 -7.12 -24.22 2.39
CA MET A 1 -6.66 -23.48 3.58
C MET A 1 -7.26 -24.14 4.81
N TYR A 2 -6.50 -24.31 5.90
CA TYR A 2 -6.99 -24.85 7.18
C TYR A 2 -7.48 -23.70 8.04
N LEU A 3 -8.56 -23.93 8.79
CA LEU A 3 -9.15 -22.95 9.70
C LEU A 3 -8.35 -22.89 11.01
N ASP A 4 -8.31 -21.73 11.64
CA ASP A 4 -7.45 -21.48 12.80
C ASP A 4 -8.16 -21.80 14.14
N PHE A 5 -8.87 -22.92 14.16
CA PHE A 5 -9.46 -23.48 15.38
C PHE A 5 -9.38 -25.00 15.36
N LEU A 6 -9.54 -25.61 16.51
CA LEU A 6 -9.53 -27.05 16.67
C LEU A 6 -10.96 -27.58 16.85
N VAL A 7 -11.24 -28.68 16.20
CA VAL A 7 -12.49 -29.46 16.38
C VAL A 7 -12.18 -30.93 16.67
N LYS A 8 -13.09 -31.63 17.30
CA LYS A 8 -12.95 -33.08 17.47
C LYS A 8 -12.96 -33.77 16.11
N VAL A 9 -12.10 -34.77 15.95
CA VAL A 9 -12.11 -35.62 14.76
C VAL A 9 -13.47 -36.35 14.70
N PRO A 10 -14.23 -36.24 13.59
CA PRO A 10 -15.52 -36.86 13.47
C PRO A 10 -15.43 -38.40 13.64
N THR A 11 -16.37 -38.98 14.40
CA THR A 11 -16.42 -40.41 14.59
C THR A 11 -17.51 -41.01 13.69
N VAL A 12 -17.13 -41.28 12.42
CA VAL A 12 -18.04 -41.98 11.47
C VAL A 12 -17.44 -43.33 11.16
N LYS A 13 -18.13 -44.41 11.64
CA LYS A 13 -17.64 -45.78 11.54
C LYS A 13 -17.25 -46.16 10.10
N GLY A 14 -15.98 -46.51 9.90
CA GLY A 14 -15.45 -47.00 8.62
C GLY A 14 -15.22 -45.92 7.54
N LYS A 15 -15.54 -44.64 7.81
CA LYS A 15 -15.42 -43.55 6.82
C LYS A 15 -14.31 -42.54 7.11
N ILE A 16 -13.69 -42.57 8.27
CA ILE A 16 -12.60 -41.69 8.65
C ILE A 16 -11.28 -42.44 8.54
N THR A 17 -10.34 -41.89 7.81
CA THR A 17 -8.99 -42.46 7.64
C THR A 17 -7.94 -41.41 8.03
N ARG A 18 -6.90 -41.86 8.73
CA ARG A 18 -5.73 -41.03 9.08
C ARG A 18 -4.60 -41.33 8.10
N ARG A 19 -4.17 -40.33 7.32
CA ARG A 19 -3.12 -40.49 6.34
C ARG A 19 -1.90 -39.65 6.72
N LYS A 20 -0.78 -40.28 7.01
CA LYS A 20 0.48 -39.62 7.32
C LYS A 20 1.18 -39.23 6.02
N LYS A 21 1.58 -37.99 5.90
CA LYS A 21 2.43 -37.47 4.81
C LYS A 21 3.50 -36.58 5.43
N SER A 22 4.76 -36.96 5.31
CA SER A 22 5.86 -36.36 6.06
C SER A 22 5.57 -36.37 7.58
N ASN A 23 5.71 -35.25 8.26
CA ASN A 23 5.43 -35.14 9.70
C ASN A 23 3.98 -34.73 10.04
N VAL A 24 3.08 -34.66 9.04
CA VAL A 24 1.70 -34.23 9.26
C VAL A 24 0.73 -35.40 9.02
N VAL A 25 -0.25 -35.52 9.90
CA VAL A 25 -1.34 -36.50 9.75
C VAL A 25 -2.59 -35.78 9.27
N TYR A 26 -3.06 -36.16 8.08
CA TYR A 26 -4.29 -35.65 7.48
C TYR A 26 -5.46 -36.57 7.82
N ILE A 27 -6.62 -35.94 8.06
CA ILE A 27 -7.88 -36.66 8.28
C ILE A 27 -8.65 -36.64 6.97
N GLU A 28 -8.94 -37.83 6.45
CA GLU A 28 -9.71 -38.04 5.23
C GLU A 28 -11.08 -38.60 5.55
N TYR A 29 -12.10 -38.09 4.89
CA TYR A 29 -13.48 -38.58 4.96
C TYR A 29 -13.88 -39.23 3.65
N GLU A 30 -14.39 -40.43 3.74
CA GLU A 30 -14.97 -41.17 2.62
C GLU A 30 -16.43 -40.76 2.45
N TYR A 31 -16.68 -39.93 1.42
CA TYR A 31 -18.00 -39.36 1.17
C TYR A 31 -18.83 -40.18 0.17
N ASP A 32 -18.19 -41.03 -0.66
CA ASP A 32 -18.84 -41.81 -1.70
C ASP A 32 -18.01 -43.05 -2.06
N ARG A 33 -18.62 -44.00 -2.75
CA ARG A 33 -18.00 -45.20 -3.34
C ARG A 33 -18.41 -45.35 -4.77
N VAL A 34 -17.46 -45.58 -5.67
CA VAL A 34 -17.70 -45.77 -7.09
C VAL A 34 -17.22 -47.15 -7.53
N TYR A 35 -18.09 -47.86 -8.23
CA TYR A 35 -17.76 -49.13 -8.82
C TYR A 35 -17.01 -48.89 -10.15
N ASP A 36 -15.85 -49.53 -10.31
CA ASP A 36 -15.07 -49.52 -11.55
C ASP A 36 -15.33 -50.85 -12.31
N PRO A 37 -16.07 -50.79 -13.44
CA PRO A 37 -16.36 -51.98 -14.21
C PRO A 37 -15.12 -52.66 -14.81
N SER A 38 -14.06 -51.89 -15.09
CA SER A 38 -12.82 -52.42 -15.69
C SER A 38 -12.02 -53.24 -14.68
N ARG A 39 -12.06 -52.88 -13.42
CA ARG A 39 -11.34 -53.55 -12.31
C ARG A 39 -12.22 -54.49 -11.48
N LYS A 40 -13.51 -54.52 -11.75
CA LYS A 40 -14.52 -55.32 -11.01
C LYS A 40 -14.49 -55.10 -9.51
N TYR A 41 -14.23 -53.85 -9.09
CA TYR A 41 -14.07 -53.55 -7.68
C TYR A 41 -14.57 -52.10 -7.38
N THR A 42 -15.02 -51.90 -6.13
CA THR A 42 -15.52 -50.62 -5.66
C THR A 42 -14.42 -49.88 -4.89
N PHE A 43 -14.08 -48.66 -5.28
CA PHE A 43 -13.11 -47.84 -4.58
C PHE A 43 -13.76 -46.64 -3.89
N PRO A 44 -13.24 -46.26 -2.72
CA PRO A 44 -13.77 -45.12 -1.94
C PRO A 44 -13.31 -43.76 -2.54
N LYS A 45 -14.25 -42.84 -2.66
CA LYS A 45 -13.92 -41.41 -2.91
C LYS A 45 -13.70 -40.73 -1.56
N ARG A 46 -12.50 -40.17 -1.37
CA ARG A 46 -12.09 -39.54 -0.13
C ARG A 46 -11.73 -38.10 -0.36
N VAL A 47 -11.97 -37.28 0.65
CA VAL A 47 -11.59 -35.88 0.68
C VAL A 47 -10.92 -35.56 2.01
N THR A 48 -9.86 -34.75 1.97
CA THR A 48 -9.23 -34.30 3.20
C THR A 48 -10.13 -33.26 3.88
N ILE A 49 -10.45 -33.49 5.15
CA ILE A 49 -11.32 -32.64 5.96
C ILE A 49 -10.55 -31.84 7.02
N GLY A 50 -9.32 -32.24 7.33
CA GLY A 50 -8.51 -31.58 8.35
C GLY A 50 -7.11 -32.13 8.43
N LYS A 51 -6.28 -31.51 9.28
CA LYS A 51 -5.01 -32.06 9.75
C LYS A 51 -5.04 -32.24 11.25
N LEU A 52 -4.51 -33.36 11.73
CA LEU A 52 -4.47 -33.68 13.16
C LEU A 52 -3.67 -32.58 13.90
N SER A 53 -4.08 -32.30 15.14
CA SER A 53 -3.32 -31.41 16.02
C SER A 53 -2.00 -32.07 16.45
N ASP A 54 -0.97 -31.26 16.58
CA ASP A 54 0.35 -31.74 17.09
C ASP A 54 0.31 -32.01 18.59
N THR A 55 -0.65 -31.42 19.31
CA THR A 55 -0.76 -31.51 20.78
C THR A 55 -1.80 -32.51 21.27
N ASP A 56 -2.81 -32.79 20.45
CA ASP A 56 -3.91 -33.69 20.84
C ASP A 56 -4.37 -34.51 19.63
N GLN A 57 -4.36 -35.84 19.79
CA GLN A 57 -4.73 -36.79 18.74
C GLN A 57 -6.27 -36.94 18.52
N GLU A 58 -7.08 -36.36 19.37
CA GLU A 58 -8.53 -36.31 19.21
C GLU A 58 -8.99 -35.04 18.51
N LEU A 59 -8.11 -34.02 18.39
CA LEU A 59 -8.41 -32.76 17.78
C LEU A 59 -7.73 -32.59 16.42
N MET A 60 -8.40 -31.89 15.51
CA MET A 60 -7.85 -31.54 14.20
C MET A 60 -8.11 -30.07 13.86
N LYS A 61 -7.23 -29.47 13.04
CA LYS A 61 -7.50 -28.21 12.34
C LYS A 61 -8.33 -28.51 11.09
N PRO A 62 -9.61 -28.12 11.04
CA PRO A 62 -10.49 -28.42 9.92
C PRO A 62 -10.19 -27.54 8.70
N ASN A 63 -10.74 -27.90 7.55
CA ASN A 63 -10.76 -27.10 6.34
C ASN A 63 -12.21 -26.88 5.86
N GLN A 64 -12.38 -26.21 4.72
CA GLN A 64 -13.71 -25.96 4.16
C GLN A 64 -14.51 -27.23 3.85
N ASN A 65 -13.84 -28.34 3.52
CA ASN A 65 -14.52 -29.60 3.28
C ASN A 65 -15.17 -30.17 4.57
N PHE A 66 -14.53 -29.92 5.72
CA PHE A 66 -15.13 -30.30 7.00
C PHE A 66 -16.49 -29.61 7.20
N LEU A 67 -16.56 -28.30 7.00
CA LEU A 67 -17.80 -27.55 7.12
C LEU A 67 -18.87 -28.01 6.11
N LYS A 68 -18.45 -28.43 4.92
CA LYS A 68 -19.34 -28.92 3.86
C LYS A 68 -19.97 -30.27 4.21
N TYR A 69 -19.20 -31.20 4.77
CA TYR A 69 -19.65 -32.56 5.02
C TYR A 69 -20.15 -32.79 6.45
N PHE A 70 -19.87 -31.87 7.36
CA PHE A 70 -20.28 -31.90 8.76
C PHE A 70 -20.88 -30.56 9.18
N PRO A 71 -22.00 -30.11 8.57
CA PRO A 71 -22.60 -28.83 8.86
C PRO A 71 -23.10 -28.70 10.30
N ASP A 72 -23.49 -29.79 10.93
CA ASP A 72 -24.02 -29.83 12.29
C ASP A 72 -22.93 -30.07 13.37
N ALA A 73 -21.64 -30.03 12.96
CA ALA A 73 -20.58 -30.22 13.93
C ALA A 73 -20.53 -29.03 14.91
N GLU A 74 -20.37 -29.33 16.20
CA GLU A 74 -20.12 -28.32 17.22
C GLU A 74 -18.79 -27.59 16.90
N LEU A 75 -18.90 -26.39 16.40
CA LEU A 75 -17.76 -25.52 16.22
C LEU A 75 -17.47 -24.81 17.56
N PRO A 76 -16.20 -24.66 17.94
CA PRO A 76 -15.88 -23.85 19.11
C PRO A 76 -16.50 -22.47 18.89
N GLU A 77 -17.16 -21.94 19.91
CA GLU A 77 -17.62 -20.55 19.89
C GLU A 77 -16.46 -19.72 19.38
N SER A 78 -16.67 -19.01 18.28
CA SER A 78 -15.67 -18.08 17.82
C SER A 78 -15.43 -17.17 19.00
N LYS A 79 -14.30 -17.32 19.69
CA LYS A 79 -13.79 -16.22 20.50
C LYS A 79 -13.76 -15.10 19.50
N ASN A 80 -14.72 -14.19 19.61
CA ASN A 80 -14.67 -12.92 18.91
C ASN A 80 -13.32 -12.32 19.32
N ARG A 81 -12.28 -12.69 18.61
CA ARG A 81 -11.05 -11.93 18.64
C ARG A 81 -11.52 -10.61 18.12
N THR A 82 -11.79 -9.70 19.05
CA THR A 82 -11.96 -8.32 18.71
C THR A 82 -10.67 -7.96 17.98
N SER A 83 -10.75 -8.03 16.66
CA SER A 83 -9.62 -7.68 15.78
C SER A 83 -9.26 -6.20 15.93
N ARG A 84 -9.93 -5.53 16.86
CA ARG A 84 -9.83 -4.10 17.08
C ARG A 84 -9.98 -3.75 18.56
N SER A 85 -9.26 -2.72 19.01
CA SER A 85 -9.44 -2.14 20.34
C SER A 85 -10.81 -1.47 20.48
N SER A 86 -11.41 -1.54 21.66
CA SER A 86 -12.59 -0.74 22.01
C SER A 86 -12.23 0.74 22.25
N CYS A 87 -10.93 1.06 22.43
CA CYS A 87 -10.43 2.41 22.62
C CYS A 87 -9.62 2.82 21.38
N LEU A 88 -10.10 3.86 20.67
CA LEU A 88 -9.46 4.36 19.46
C LEU A 88 -8.74 5.69 19.72
N ARG A 89 -7.60 5.87 19.07
CA ARG A 89 -6.83 7.12 19.04
C ARG A 89 -7.41 8.05 17.97
N VAL A 90 -8.26 8.98 18.35
CA VAL A 90 -9.06 9.75 17.40
C VAL A 90 -8.51 11.15 17.09
N GLY A 91 -7.61 11.71 17.92
CA GLY A 91 -7.18 13.11 17.81
C GLY A 91 -6.66 13.49 16.42
N THR A 92 -5.59 12.84 15.98
CA THR A 92 -4.98 13.10 14.67
C THR A 92 -5.94 12.76 13.52
N TYR A 93 -6.76 11.71 13.66
CA TYR A 93 -7.75 11.34 12.66
C TYR A 93 -8.73 12.48 12.37
N PHE A 94 -9.25 13.17 13.38
CA PHE A 94 -10.18 14.28 13.15
C PHE A 94 -9.52 15.46 12.45
N VAL A 95 -8.26 15.76 12.78
CA VAL A 95 -7.50 16.82 12.10
C VAL A 95 -7.29 16.47 10.63
N LEU A 96 -6.79 15.26 10.34
CA LEU A 96 -6.52 14.83 8.98
C LEU A 96 -7.81 14.68 8.17
N ARG A 97 -8.88 14.18 8.77
CA ARG A 97 -10.19 14.13 8.13
C ARG A 97 -10.66 15.53 7.70
N LYS A 98 -10.48 16.53 8.53
CA LYS A 98 -10.85 17.91 8.21
C LYS A 98 -10.03 18.43 7.03
N ILE A 99 -8.72 18.17 6.98
CA ILE A 99 -7.85 18.53 5.85
C ILE A 99 -8.29 17.82 4.56
N ILE A 100 -8.60 16.51 4.64
CA ILE A 100 -9.10 15.73 3.50
C ILE A 100 -10.37 16.35 2.93
N GLU A 101 -11.31 16.76 3.81
CA GLU A 101 -12.56 17.41 3.42
C GLU A 101 -12.30 18.81 2.80
N GLU A 102 -11.47 19.64 3.41
CA GLU A 102 -11.12 20.98 2.91
C GLU A 102 -10.39 20.93 1.55
N CYS A 103 -9.55 19.93 1.37
CA CYS A 103 -8.86 19.70 0.09
C CYS A 103 -9.71 18.96 -0.95
N SER A 104 -10.95 18.59 -0.64
CA SER A 104 -11.84 17.80 -1.52
C SER A 104 -11.21 16.51 -2.03
N LEU A 105 -10.33 15.89 -1.23
CA LEU A 105 -9.58 14.69 -1.65
C LEU A 105 -10.48 13.49 -1.93
N ASN A 106 -11.62 13.37 -1.23
CA ASN A 106 -12.59 12.31 -1.49
C ASN A 106 -13.17 12.41 -2.91
N ASP A 107 -13.52 13.62 -3.37
CA ASP A 107 -14.08 13.85 -4.70
C ASP A 107 -13.05 13.62 -5.80
N ILE A 108 -11.81 14.03 -5.55
CA ILE A 108 -10.71 13.83 -6.51
C ILE A 108 -10.35 12.35 -6.61
N LEU A 109 -10.10 11.68 -5.48
CA LEU A 109 -9.75 10.25 -5.46
C LEU A 109 -10.88 9.37 -5.99
N GLY A 110 -12.13 9.73 -5.70
CA GLY A 110 -13.31 8.99 -6.16
C GLY A 110 -13.48 8.92 -7.67
N LYS A 111 -12.78 9.79 -8.44
CA LYS A 111 -12.73 9.71 -9.90
C LYS A 111 -11.85 8.57 -10.42
N TYR A 112 -10.88 8.13 -9.63
CA TYR A 112 -9.86 7.17 -10.04
C TYR A 112 -9.93 5.86 -9.29
N PHE A 113 -10.54 5.85 -8.11
CA PHE A 113 -10.64 4.68 -7.24
C PHE A 113 -12.09 4.40 -6.85
N GLY A 114 -12.45 3.12 -6.79
CA GLY A 114 -13.71 2.71 -6.14
C GLY A 114 -13.68 3.01 -4.64
N SER A 115 -14.84 3.05 -3.99
CA SER A 115 -14.97 3.44 -2.56
C SER A 115 -14.10 2.61 -1.62
N ARG A 116 -13.91 1.31 -1.91
CA ARG A 116 -13.02 0.42 -1.16
C ARG A 116 -11.57 0.89 -1.21
N ASP A 117 -11.08 1.09 -2.42
CA ASP A 117 -9.65 1.38 -2.67
C ASP A 117 -9.32 2.83 -2.29
N MET A 118 -10.26 3.75 -2.47
CA MET A 118 -10.16 5.12 -1.96
C MET A 118 -10.03 5.16 -0.44
N GLY A 119 -10.87 4.39 0.28
CA GLY A 119 -10.77 4.31 1.75
C GLY A 119 -9.44 3.73 2.20
N LEU A 120 -8.96 2.68 1.55
CA LEU A 120 -7.66 2.08 1.86
C LEU A 120 -6.50 3.04 1.53
N PHE A 121 -6.58 3.77 0.42
CA PHE A 121 -5.58 4.78 0.08
C PHE A 121 -5.47 5.86 1.16
N LEU A 122 -6.60 6.39 1.63
CA LEU A 122 -6.63 7.39 2.70
C LEU A 122 -6.12 6.82 4.03
N ASP A 123 -6.47 5.59 4.35
CA ASP A 123 -5.96 4.91 5.54
C ASP A 123 -4.43 4.77 5.51
N LEU A 124 -3.86 4.39 4.37
CA LEU A 124 -2.42 4.26 4.20
C LEU A 124 -1.70 5.62 4.26
N ALA A 125 -2.29 6.66 3.67
CA ALA A 125 -1.75 8.02 3.75
C ALA A 125 -1.74 8.51 5.21
N VAL A 126 -2.82 8.33 5.95
CA VAL A 126 -2.93 8.69 7.37
C VAL A 126 -2.01 7.84 8.23
N TYR A 127 -1.91 6.54 7.96
CA TYR A 127 -0.97 5.64 8.62
C TYR A 127 0.48 6.13 8.46
N SER A 128 0.89 6.49 7.25
CA SER A 128 2.25 6.96 7.01
C SER A 128 2.59 8.26 7.75
N ILE A 129 1.61 9.14 7.92
CA ILE A 129 1.78 10.39 8.67
C ILE A 129 1.85 10.14 10.19
N ILE A 130 0.94 9.30 10.72
CA ILE A 130 0.83 9.08 12.18
C ILE A 130 1.95 8.18 12.71
N ALA A 131 2.28 7.12 11.97
CA ALA A 131 3.28 6.13 12.37
C ALA A 131 4.70 6.51 11.93
N GLU A 132 4.86 7.56 11.12
CA GLU A 132 6.13 7.91 10.46
C GLU A 132 6.75 6.70 9.74
N ASN A 133 5.88 5.80 9.25
CA ASN A 133 6.23 4.53 8.64
C ASN A 133 5.27 4.22 7.49
N ASN A 134 5.80 3.66 6.42
CA ASN A 134 5.01 3.27 5.25
C ASN A 134 5.11 1.77 4.93
N ALA A 135 5.73 0.97 5.79
CA ALA A 135 5.85 -0.46 5.57
C ALA A 135 4.49 -1.16 5.77
N ALA A 136 3.97 -1.79 4.73
CA ALA A 136 2.67 -2.44 4.70
C ALA A 136 2.48 -3.49 5.81
N GLN A 137 3.56 -4.15 6.22
CA GLN A 137 3.54 -5.19 7.26
C GLN A 137 3.08 -4.69 8.63
N TYR A 138 3.26 -3.41 8.94
CA TYR A 138 2.86 -2.82 10.23
C TYR A 138 1.49 -2.10 10.16
N TYR A 139 0.90 -1.99 8.98
CA TYR A 139 -0.43 -1.41 8.83
C TYR A 139 -1.51 -2.14 9.64
N PRO A 140 -1.56 -3.49 9.74
CA PRO A 140 -2.53 -4.19 10.57
C PRO A 140 -2.45 -3.80 12.06
N ASP A 141 -1.25 -3.58 12.59
CA ASP A 141 -1.05 -3.13 13.99
C ASP A 141 -1.59 -1.72 14.21
N TYR A 142 -1.36 -0.82 13.25
CA TYR A 142 -1.92 0.52 13.27
C TYR A 142 -3.45 0.49 13.29
N THR A 143 -4.08 -0.35 12.47
CA THR A 143 -5.55 -0.42 12.35
C THR A 143 -6.23 -0.90 13.63
N TYR A 144 -5.49 -1.55 14.53
CA TYR A 144 -6.04 -2.10 15.77
C TYR A 144 -6.67 -1.03 16.67
N ASN A 145 -6.08 0.15 16.77
CA ASN A 145 -6.51 1.20 17.68
C ASN A 145 -6.66 2.60 17.04
N HIS A 146 -6.74 2.69 15.71
CA HIS A 146 -7.01 3.94 14.98
C HIS A 146 -8.32 3.86 14.19
N PRO A 147 -9.08 4.97 14.06
CA PRO A 147 -10.19 5.04 13.12
C PRO A 147 -9.71 4.87 11.68
N LEU A 148 -10.56 4.35 10.82
CA LEU A 148 -10.26 4.09 9.41
C LEU A 148 -11.29 4.77 8.50
N PHE A 149 -10.85 5.14 7.29
CA PHE A 149 -11.70 5.67 6.21
C PHE A 149 -12.38 4.56 5.40
N THR A 150 -11.87 3.34 5.48
CA THR A 150 -12.50 2.18 4.85
C THR A 150 -13.90 1.94 5.39
N GLU A 151 -14.82 1.46 4.53
CA GLU A 151 -16.21 1.19 4.90
C GLU A 151 -16.28 0.28 6.14
N LYS A 152 -17.10 0.70 7.13
CA LYS A 152 -17.22 0.02 8.43
C LYS A 152 -15.88 -0.17 9.15
N MET A 153 -14.90 0.69 8.84
CA MET A 153 -13.55 0.59 9.36
C MET A 153 -12.92 -0.79 9.14
N LYS A 154 -13.07 -1.33 7.95
CA LYS A 154 -12.57 -2.66 7.59
C LYS A 154 -11.05 -2.66 7.59
N GLN A 155 -10.48 -3.59 8.33
CA GLN A 155 -9.04 -3.83 8.38
C GLN A 155 -8.61 -4.74 7.23
N TYR A 156 -7.45 -4.44 6.65
CA TYR A 156 -6.83 -5.25 5.60
C TYR A 156 -5.49 -5.80 6.06
N SER A 157 -5.13 -6.96 5.54
CA SER A 157 -3.82 -7.57 5.76
C SER A 157 -2.74 -6.86 4.94
N ASP A 158 -1.49 -7.04 5.33
CA ASP A 158 -0.30 -6.58 4.61
C ASP A 158 -0.27 -7.06 3.15
N SER A 159 -0.65 -8.30 2.90
CA SER A 159 -0.76 -8.83 1.53
C SER A 159 -1.82 -8.09 0.71
N THR A 160 -2.98 -7.77 1.30
CA THR A 160 -4.01 -6.98 0.61
C THR A 160 -3.54 -5.55 0.32
N VAL A 161 -2.79 -4.95 1.25
CA VAL A 161 -2.16 -3.64 1.04
C VAL A 161 -1.16 -3.70 -0.12
N SER A 162 -0.31 -4.72 -0.16
CA SER A 162 0.66 -4.91 -1.24
C SER A 162 -0.03 -5.10 -2.59
N ASP A 163 -1.07 -5.92 -2.65
CA ASP A 163 -1.86 -6.13 -3.87
C ASP A 163 -2.50 -4.82 -4.35
N PHE A 164 -3.06 -4.03 -3.42
CA PHE A 164 -3.63 -2.72 -3.73
C PHE A 164 -2.57 -1.78 -4.30
N LEU A 165 -1.43 -1.62 -3.63
CA LEU A 165 -0.35 -0.72 -4.09
C LEU A 165 0.17 -1.12 -5.47
N ASN A 166 0.29 -2.42 -5.75
CA ASN A 166 0.68 -2.94 -7.06
C ASN A 166 -0.40 -2.72 -8.14
N SER A 167 -1.64 -2.53 -7.77
CA SER A 167 -2.74 -2.28 -8.70
C SER A 167 -2.87 -0.81 -9.13
N VAL A 168 -2.21 0.11 -8.42
CA VAL A 168 -2.24 1.54 -8.76
C VAL A 168 -1.45 1.80 -10.03
N THR A 169 -2.11 2.38 -11.03
CA THR A 169 -1.52 2.64 -12.35
C THR A 169 -0.94 4.05 -12.46
N ASP A 170 -0.02 4.25 -13.40
CA ASP A 170 0.51 5.58 -13.72
C ASP A 170 -0.59 6.52 -14.25
N ASP A 171 -1.60 6.00 -14.96
CA ASP A 171 -2.75 6.78 -15.42
C ASP A 171 -3.58 7.32 -14.25
N GLN A 172 -3.81 6.51 -13.21
CA GLN A 172 -4.50 6.96 -12.00
C GLN A 172 -3.70 8.05 -11.27
N SER A 173 -2.39 7.88 -11.15
CA SER A 173 -1.50 8.87 -10.52
C SER A 173 -1.47 10.18 -11.29
N THR A 174 -1.33 10.11 -12.62
CA THR A 174 -1.32 11.29 -13.50
C THR A 174 -2.68 11.97 -13.49
N GLY A 175 -3.77 11.20 -13.60
CA GLY A 175 -5.13 11.72 -13.54
C GLY A 175 -5.42 12.44 -12.22
N PHE A 176 -5.00 11.85 -11.10
CA PHE A 176 -5.11 12.49 -9.78
C PHE A 176 -4.38 13.84 -9.76
N LEU A 177 -3.12 13.90 -10.18
CA LEU A 177 -2.33 15.14 -10.21
C LEU A 177 -2.94 16.21 -11.12
N ASN A 178 -3.45 15.82 -12.30
CA ASN A 178 -4.14 16.73 -13.20
C ASN A 178 -5.38 17.32 -12.52
N THR A 179 -6.25 16.46 -11.99
CA THR A 179 -7.46 16.92 -11.29
C THR A 179 -7.15 17.78 -10.07
N TRP A 180 -6.09 17.41 -9.31
CA TRP A 180 -5.63 18.20 -8.18
C TRP A 180 -5.25 19.61 -8.64
N ASN A 181 -4.43 19.73 -9.66
CA ASN A 181 -3.98 21.04 -10.17
C ASN A 181 -5.12 21.84 -10.81
N GLU A 182 -6.03 21.20 -11.56
CA GLU A 182 -7.23 21.86 -12.12
C GLU A 182 -8.18 22.40 -11.05
N SER A 183 -8.27 21.74 -9.90
CA SER A 183 -9.13 22.16 -8.79
C SER A 183 -8.60 23.41 -8.07
N ARG A 184 -7.34 23.79 -8.31
CA ARG A 184 -6.69 24.94 -7.67
C ARG A 184 -6.88 26.20 -8.50
N ASN A 185 -7.03 27.34 -7.83
CA ASN A 185 -7.28 28.60 -8.50
C ASN A 185 -6.00 29.41 -8.67
N TYR A 186 -5.14 29.02 -9.62
CA TYR A 186 -3.86 29.68 -9.90
C TYR A 186 -4.00 30.95 -10.75
N ARG A 187 -4.79 31.90 -10.31
CA ARG A 187 -5.00 33.14 -11.06
C ARG A 187 -3.84 34.12 -10.96
N GLU A 188 -3.03 34.00 -9.92
CA GLU A 188 -1.93 34.88 -9.62
C GLU A 188 -0.57 34.21 -9.88
N LYS A 189 0.51 34.96 -9.70
CA LYS A 189 1.86 34.42 -9.77
C LYS A 189 2.09 33.46 -8.62
N ILE A 190 2.49 32.22 -8.92
CA ILE A 190 2.88 31.21 -7.94
C ILE A 190 4.38 31.15 -7.78
N TYR A 191 4.84 30.78 -6.59
CA TYR A 191 6.26 30.55 -6.30
C TYR A 191 6.43 29.07 -5.92
N ILE A 192 7.03 28.33 -6.83
CA ILE A 192 7.27 26.89 -6.65
C ILE A 192 8.60 26.70 -5.94
N SER A 193 8.57 26.21 -4.71
CA SER A 193 9.73 25.62 -4.07
C SER A 193 9.84 24.17 -4.54
N TYR A 194 10.99 23.82 -5.06
CA TYR A 194 11.29 22.47 -5.50
C TYR A 194 12.46 21.93 -4.71
N ASP A 195 12.23 20.85 -4.01
CA ASP A 195 13.24 20.19 -3.19
C ASP A 195 13.22 18.69 -3.42
N SER A 196 14.40 18.11 -3.45
CA SER A 196 14.62 16.69 -3.67
C SER A 196 15.13 16.01 -2.41
N THR A 197 14.77 14.76 -2.27
CA THR A 197 15.33 13.85 -1.29
C THR A 197 15.46 12.46 -1.89
N ASN A 198 16.10 11.56 -1.16
CA ASN A 198 16.17 10.16 -1.54
C ASN A 198 15.84 9.23 -0.38
N LYS A 199 15.49 8.01 -0.73
CA LYS A 199 15.27 6.93 0.23
C LYS A 199 16.09 5.72 -0.16
N ASN A 200 16.75 5.14 0.82
CA ASN A 200 17.38 3.83 0.67
C ASN A 200 16.31 2.77 0.40
N CYS A 201 16.60 1.89 -0.54
CA CYS A 201 15.69 0.83 -0.95
C CYS A 201 16.49 -0.41 -1.38
N GLN A 202 16.17 -1.55 -0.80
CA GLN A 202 16.83 -2.83 -1.10
C GLN A 202 16.06 -3.68 -2.13
N ALA A 203 15.00 -3.12 -2.74
CA ALA A 203 14.20 -3.82 -3.74
C ALA A 203 14.97 -3.93 -5.07
N GLY A 204 15.45 -5.13 -5.38
CA GLY A 204 16.25 -5.40 -6.58
C GLY A 204 15.47 -5.44 -7.90
N ASP A 205 14.14 -5.39 -7.85
CA ASP A 205 13.23 -5.43 -9.00
C ASP A 205 12.72 -4.05 -9.45
N ILE A 206 13.04 -3.00 -8.70
CA ILE A 206 12.64 -1.62 -9.03
C ILE A 206 13.76 -0.95 -9.82
N LYS A 207 13.54 -0.72 -11.12
CA LYS A 207 14.55 -0.16 -12.02
C LYS A 207 15.13 1.21 -11.65
N MET A 208 14.38 2.02 -10.89
CA MET A 208 14.86 3.34 -10.45
C MET A 208 15.72 3.27 -9.17
N VAL A 209 15.80 2.11 -8.53
CA VAL A 209 16.64 1.90 -7.35
C VAL A 209 18.06 1.61 -7.82
N GLU A 210 18.94 2.58 -7.65
CA GLU A 210 20.31 2.56 -8.14
C GLU A 210 21.26 3.11 -7.08
N PHE A 211 22.55 2.76 -7.19
CA PHE A 211 23.57 3.41 -6.38
C PHE A 211 23.75 4.87 -6.82
N GLY A 212 23.67 5.77 -5.87
CA GLY A 212 23.76 7.21 -6.07
C GLY A 212 24.40 7.91 -4.88
N HIS A 213 23.83 9.04 -4.46
CA HIS A 213 24.31 9.82 -3.32
C HIS A 213 23.30 9.74 -2.17
N PRO A 214 23.26 8.65 -1.38
CA PRO A 214 22.31 8.50 -0.30
C PRO A 214 22.49 9.54 0.79
N LYS A 215 21.39 10.06 1.33
CA LYS A 215 21.40 11.01 2.45
C LYS A 215 21.50 10.33 3.81
N VAL A 216 21.13 9.06 3.90
CA VAL A 216 21.08 8.31 5.17
C VAL A 216 22.10 7.18 5.20
N ASP A 217 21.93 6.14 4.41
CA ASP A 217 22.83 4.98 4.40
C ASP A 217 23.68 4.95 3.13
N MET A 218 24.99 5.16 3.29
CA MET A 218 25.94 5.28 2.18
C MET A 218 26.24 3.96 1.47
N GLY A 219 25.86 2.83 2.06
CA GLY A 219 26.08 1.49 1.50
C GLY A 219 24.92 0.94 0.68
N GLU A 220 23.79 1.60 0.69
CA GLU A 220 22.55 1.10 0.12
C GLU A 220 22.13 1.88 -1.13
N PRO A 221 21.54 1.20 -2.14
CA PRO A 221 20.97 1.89 -3.29
C PRO A 221 19.77 2.74 -2.89
N VAL A 222 19.50 3.76 -3.71
CA VAL A 222 18.46 4.75 -3.46
C VAL A 222 17.59 4.96 -4.69
N PHE A 223 16.41 5.52 -4.49
CA PHE A 223 15.68 6.26 -5.51
C PHE A 223 15.48 7.70 -5.04
N ASN A 224 15.47 8.61 -5.99
CA ASN A 224 15.24 10.03 -5.72
C ASN A 224 13.75 10.37 -5.91
N TYR A 225 13.27 11.30 -5.11
CA TYR A 225 11.99 11.95 -5.36
C TYR A 225 12.05 13.41 -4.96
N ALA A 226 11.30 14.23 -5.66
CA ALA A 226 11.21 15.64 -5.40
C ALA A 226 9.76 16.09 -5.39
N VAL A 227 9.48 17.12 -4.62
CA VAL A 227 8.15 17.71 -4.49
C VAL A 227 8.19 19.17 -4.92
N ALA A 228 7.27 19.53 -5.80
CA ALA A 228 6.98 20.91 -6.15
C ALA A 228 5.89 21.44 -5.23
N TYR A 229 6.18 22.52 -4.52
CA TYR A 229 5.33 23.11 -3.49
C TYR A 229 5.06 24.58 -3.78
N ASP A 230 3.80 24.96 -3.84
CA ASP A 230 3.42 26.38 -3.92
C ASP A 230 3.57 27.03 -2.55
N THR A 231 4.57 27.89 -2.41
CA THR A 231 4.87 28.58 -1.15
C THR A 231 3.86 29.65 -0.79
N HIS A 232 3.12 30.19 -1.76
CA HIS A 232 2.10 31.21 -1.52
C HIS A 232 0.81 30.60 -0.97
N ASN A 233 0.30 29.56 -1.64
CA ASN A 233 -0.92 28.87 -1.22
C ASN A 233 -0.68 27.76 -0.20
N GLN A 234 0.57 27.45 0.09
CA GLN A 234 0.99 26.39 1.02
C GLN A 234 0.46 24.99 0.65
N GLU A 235 0.53 24.66 -0.62
CA GLU A 235 0.01 23.41 -1.17
C GLU A 235 1.04 22.67 -2.02
N PRO A 236 1.11 21.31 -1.93
CA PRO A 236 1.90 20.54 -2.89
C PRO A 236 1.23 20.57 -4.26
N LEU A 237 2.02 20.70 -5.31
CA LEU A 237 1.53 20.76 -6.68
C LEU A 237 1.66 19.42 -7.39
N PHE A 238 2.86 18.87 -7.40
CA PHE A 238 3.19 17.59 -8.00
C PHE A 238 4.49 17.05 -7.42
N TYR A 239 4.79 15.83 -7.76
CA TYR A 239 6.05 15.17 -7.39
C TYR A 239 6.70 14.54 -8.62
N GLU A 240 8.00 14.31 -8.51
CA GLU A 240 8.79 13.54 -9.45
C GLU A 240 9.51 12.42 -8.72
N LYS A 241 9.62 11.27 -9.36
CA LYS A 241 10.46 10.14 -8.93
C LYS A 241 11.46 9.83 -10.04
N TYR A 242 12.72 9.64 -9.70
CA TYR A 242 13.77 9.41 -10.69
C TYR A 242 14.88 8.52 -10.12
N PRO A 243 15.69 7.89 -11.00
CA PRO A 243 16.75 6.99 -10.59
C PRO A 243 17.73 7.60 -9.61
N GLY A 244 18.20 6.77 -8.66
CA GLY A 244 19.14 7.19 -7.63
C GLY A 244 20.47 7.70 -8.16
N SER A 245 20.88 7.26 -9.33
CA SER A 245 22.12 7.70 -10.01
C SER A 245 22.04 9.09 -10.63
N LEU A 246 20.81 9.62 -10.88
CA LEU A 246 20.63 10.94 -11.46
C LEU A 246 20.78 12.03 -10.39
N ASN A 247 21.45 13.12 -10.78
CA ASN A 247 21.57 14.29 -9.91
C ASN A 247 20.44 15.30 -10.12
N ASP A 248 20.20 16.11 -9.11
CA ASP A 248 19.12 17.11 -9.10
C ASP A 248 19.26 18.16 -10.20
N ILE A 249 20.49 18.50 -10.58
CA ILE A 249 20.78 19.48 -11.66
C ILE A 249 20.16 19.01 -12.98
N SER A 250 20.37 17.74 -13.34
CA SER A 250 19.84 17.17 -14.58
C SER A 250 18.32 17.06 -14.58
N GLN A 251 17.71 16.87 -13.40
CA GLN A 251 16.28 16.68 -13.26
C GLN A 251 15.46 17.96 -13.34
N LEU A 252 16.10 19.13 -13.10
CA LEU A 252 15.40 20.42 -13.04
C LEU A 252 14.62 20.73 -14.32
N GLN A 253 15.19 20.49 -15.50
CA GLN A 253 14.52 20.81 -16.77
C GLN A 253 13.24 20.02 -16.96
N PHE A 254 13.23 18.73 -16.62
CA PHE A 254 12.01 17.89 -16.66
C PHE A 254 10.93 18.43 -15.73
N MET A 255 11.31 18.90 -14.53
CA MET A 255 10.39 19.53 -13.60
C MET A 255 9.78 20.81 -14.15
N LEU A 256 10.61 21.67 -14.78
CA LEU A 256 10.15 22.92 -15.39
C LEU A 256 9.15 22.66 -16.52
N ASP A 257 9.42 21.67 -17.36
CA ASP A 257 8.53 21.25 -18.44
C ASP A 257 7.21 20.70 -17.89
N LYS A 258 7.24 19.92 -16.84
CA LYS A 258 6.05 19.41 -16.17
C LYS A 258 5.22 20.53 -15.54
N ALA A 259 5.84 21.47 -14.87
CA ALA A 259 5.18 22.66 -14.32
C ALA A 259 4.48 23.47 -15.42
N SER A 260 5.14 23.64 -16.57
CA SER A 260 4.55 24.27 -17.76
C SER A 260 3.34 23.50 -18.28
N GLY A 261 3.42 22.17 -18.31
CA GLY A 261 2.34 21.29 -18.76
C GLY A 261 1.05 21.40 -17.94
N TYR A 262 1.14 21.74 -16.65
CA TYR A 262 -0.04 22.03 -15.82
C TYR A 262 -0.70 23.40 -16.11
N GLY A 263 -0.13 24.20 -17.01
CA GLY A 263 -0.75 25.45 -17.47
C GLY A 263 -0.60 26.65 -16.53
N TYR A 264 0.33 26.60 -15.60
CA TYR A 264 0.62 27.74 -14.73
C TYR A 264 1.15 28.93 -15.57
N LYS A 265 0.52 30.09 -15.44
CA LYS A 265 0.78 31.25 -16.31
C LYS A 265 1.93 32.12 -15.87
N LYS A 266 2.16 32.21 -14.57
CA LYS A 266 3.19 33.10 -13.99
C LYS A 266 3.91 32.32 -12.88
N ILE A 267 5.04 31.76 -13.19
CA ILE A 267 5.81 30.92 -12.27
C ILE A 267 7.08 31.65 -11.85
N GLY A 268 7.35 31.66 -10.55
CA GLY A 268 8.67 31.90 -9.99
C GLY A 268 9.15 30.61 -9.30
N PHE A 269 10.44 30.35 -9.39
CA PHE A 269 11.04 29.17 -8.72
C PHE A 269 11.89 29.61 -7.54
N ILE A 270 11.86 28.83 -6.48
CA ILE A 270 12.71 28.94 -5.30
C ILE A 270 13.47 27.62 -5.21
N LEU A 271 14.76 27.67 -5.46
CA LEU A 271 15.62 26.51 -5.57
C LEU A 271 16.82 26.62 -4.64
N ASP A 272 17.32 25.50 -4.14
CA ASP A 272 18.57 25.48 -3.42
C ASP A 272 19.78 25.51 -4.39
N ARG A 273 20.98 25.63 -3.83
CA ARG A 273 22.23 25.68 -4.63
C ARG A 273 22.50 24.38 -5.41
N GLY A 274 21.92 23.27 -4.97
CA GLY A 274 22.06 21.95 -5.63
C GLY A 274 21.55 21.94 -7.07
N TYR A 275 20.69 22.91 -7.42
CA TYR A 275 20.15 23.06 -8.79
C TYR A 275 20.92 24.08 -9.63
N PHE A 276 21.96 24.75 -9.08
CA PHE A 276 22.70 25.76 -9.78
C PHE A 276 23.58 25.15 -10.87
N SER A 277 23.32 25.52 -12.12
CA SER A 277 24.24 25.38 -13.26
C SER A 277 23.98 26.52 -14.25
N CYS A 278 25.02 26.89 -15.04
CA CYS A 278 24.85 27.88 -16.08
C CYS A 278 23.75 27.48 -17.08
N GLU A 279 23.65 26.17 -17.39
CA GLU A 279 22.66 25.63 -18.32
C GLU A 279 21.24 25.77 -17.76
N ASN A 280 21.02 25.45 -16.49
CA ASN A 280 19.72 25.61 -15.83
C ASN A 280 19.28 27.09 -15.76
N ILE A 281 20.20 28.00 -15.46
CA ILE A 281 19.91 29.43 -15.46
C ILE A 281 19.53 29.93 -16.86
N GLN A 282 20.29 29.54 -17.89
CA GLN A 282 19.98 29.89 -19.29
C GLN A 282 18.64 29.29 -19.74
N TYR A 283 18.32 28.07 -19.30
CA TYR A 283 17.05 27.44 -19.62
C TYR A 283 15.88 28.20 -18.99
N MET A 284 15.96 28.54 -17.72
CA MET A 284 14.93 29.32 -17.02
C MET A 284 14.74 30.70 -17.63
N ASP A 285 15.83 31.40 -17.99
CA ASP A 285 15.79 32.70 -18.66
C ASP A 285 15.10 32.59 -20.03
N LYS A 286 15.48 31.60 -20.82
CA LYS A 286 14.84 31.31 -22.12
C LYS A 286 13.34 31.03 -22.00
N CYS A 287 12.91 30.37 -20.92
CA CYS A 287 11.50 30.10 -20.64
C CYS A 287 10.77 31.29 -20.00
N GLY A 288 11.47 32.35 -19.66
CA GLY A 288 10.90 33.54 -19.01
C GLY A 288 10.50 33.34 -17.56
N TYR A 289 11.09 32.35 -16.88
CA TYR A 289 10.81 32.08 -15.46
C TYR A 289 11.67 33.01 -14.57
N SER A 290 11.03 33.52 -13.51
CA SER A 290 11.81 34.18 -12.44
C SER A 290 12.28 33.09 -11.45
N CYS A 291 13.55 33.21 -11.02
CA CYS A 291 14.15 32.25 -10.11
C CYS A 291 14.87 32.95 -8.95
N LEU A 292 14.68 32.40 -7.75
CA LEU A 292 15.49 32.71 -6.58
C LEU A 292 16.32 31.47 -6.25
N LEU A 293 17.62 31.53 -6.42
CA LEU A 293 18.56 30.51 -6.04
C LEU A 293 19.23 30.86 -4.72
N TYR A 294 19.14 29.97 -3.74
CA TYR A 294 19.93 30.08 -2.53
C TYR A 294 21.36 29.65 -2.84
N THR A 295 22.30 30.59 -2.63
CA THR A 295 23.73 30.34 -2.72
C THR A 295 24.33 30.24 -1.32
N SER A 296 25.46 29.55 -1.16
CA SER A 296 26.23 29.65 0.08
C SER A 296 26.61 31.12 0.32
N PRO A 297 26.56 31.60 1.58
CA PRO A 297 27.14 32.88 1.91
C PRO A 297 28.60 32.89 1.40
N SER A 298 28.97 33.94 0.71
CA SER A 298 30.38 34.15 0.36
C SER A 298 31.17 34.25 1.66
N PRO A 299 32.33 33.59 1.79
CA PRO A 299 33.16 33.71 2.96
C PRO A 299 33.63 35.16 3.17
#